data_d27eed5fd3a4507ce382784c2327e5de
#
_entry.id   d27eed5fd3a4507ce382784c2327e5de
#
_cell.length_a   1.000
_cell.length_b   1.000
_cell.length_c   1.000
_cell.angle_alpha   90.00
_cell.angle_beta   90.00
_cell.angle_gamma   90.00
#
_symmetry.space_group_name_H-M   'P 1'
#
loop_
_entity.id
_entity.type
_entity.pdbx_description
1 polymer ?
#
loop_
_entity_poly.entity_id
_entity_poly.type
_entity_poly.pdbx_seq_one_letter_code
_entity_poly.pdbx_strand_id
1 'polypeptide(L)'
;MQLFLNIPRVARAFEYMSVAHAGQMYGDLPYFTHPLAVAEAVKEPTEDELVAALLHDVVEDTPRTLQDIADNFGDRVTATVDLLTKRPRMSYQDGILRIVNSGNRSAIKIKWADNYVNMNGDKSHMEQERRDRLNTKYAASFLTLSSVLGV
;
A
#
# COMPACT_ATOMS: atom_id res chain seq x y z
N MET A 1 -16.60 -1.81 -8.93
CA MET A 1 -15.42 -1.28 -8.23
C MET A 1 -15.28 -1.87 -6.83
N GLN A 2 -16.28 -1.76 -6.00
CA GLN A 2 -16.19 -2.22 -4.59
C GLN A 2 -16.81 -3.58 -4.36
N LEU A 3 -16.88 -4.41 -5.42
CA LEU A 3 -17.43 -5.76 -5.34
C LEU A 3 -16.68 -6.64 -4.34
N PHE A 4 -15.36 -6.42 -4.20
CA PHE A 4 -14.56 -7.20 -3.26
C PHE A 4 -14.92 -6.90 -1.79
N LEU A 5 -15.58 -5.77 -1.49
CA LEU A 5 -16.03 -5.47 -0.12
C LEU A 5 -17.20 -6.38 0.32
N ASN A 6 -17.75 -7.16 -0.60
CA ASN A 6 -18.72 -8.21 -0.26
C ASN A 6 -18.05 -9.47 0.32
N ILE A 7 -16.75 -9.59 0.20
CA ILE A 7 -15.98 -10.70 0.80
C ILE A 7 -15.80 -10.38 2.30
N PRO A 8 -16.31 -11.21 3.21
CA PRO A 8 -16.34 -10.87 4.65
C PRO A 8 -14.99 -10.49 5.24
N ARG A 9 -13.92 -11.21 4.90
CA ARG A 9 -12.58 -10.93 5.42
C ARG A 9 -12.02 -9.62 4.88
N VAL A 10 -12.32 -9.30 3.63
CA VAL A 10 -11.92 -8.03 2.99
C VAL A 10 -12.70 -6.86 3.62
N ALA A 11 -13.99 -7.01 3.84
CA ALA A 11 -14.82 -6.00 4.51
C ALA A 11 -14.30 -5.72 5.93
N ARG A 12 -13.90 -6.77 6.66
CA ARG A 12 -13.32 -6.62 7.99
C ARG A 12 -11.98 -5.88 7.96
N ALA A 13 -11.15 -6.15 6.95
CA ALA A 13 -9.89 -5.43 6.76
C ALA A 13 -10.13 -3.95 6.45
N PHE A 14 -11.13 -3.65 5.62
CA PHE A 14 -11.52 -2.28 5.32
C PHE A 14 -11.94 -1.52 6.59
N GLU A 15 -12.79 -2.13 7.41
CA GLU A 15 -13.23 -1.53 8.67
C GLU A 15 -12.04 -1.31 9.62
N TYR A 16 -11.19 -2.32 9.77
CA TYR A 16 -9.99 -2.24 10.61
C TYR A 16 -9.08 -1.07 10.18
N MET A 17 -8.81 -0.99 8.89
CA MET A 17 -7.99 0.07 8.29
C MET A 17 -8.62 1.44 8.51
N SER A 18 -9.92 1.57 8.30
CA SER A 18 -10.64 2.84 8.45
C SER A 18 -10.57 3.35 9.89
N VAL A 19 -10.70 2.46 10.87
CA VAL A 19 -10.57 2.80 12.29
C VAL A 19 -9.13 3.18 12.63
N ALA A 20 -8.16 2.41 12.15
CA ALA A 20 -6.74 2.65 12.44
C ALA A 20 -6.27 4.02 11.91
N HIS A 21 -6.74 4.42 10.73
CA HIS A 21 -6.38 5.69 10.09
C HIS A 21 -7.37 6.82 10.37
N ALA A 22 -8.29 6.65 11.33
CA ALA A 22 -9.29 7.67 11.64
C ALA A 22 -8.63 9.02 11.92
N GLY A 23 -9.14 10.08 11.29
CA GLY A 23 -8.61 11.44 11.43
C GLY A 23 -7.44 11.77 10.51
N GLN A 24 -6.87 10.79 9.81
CA GLN A 24 -5.80 11.05 8.82
C GLN A 24 -6.42 11.42 7.47
N MET A 25 -5.66 12.20 6.70
CA MET A 25 -6.09 12.68 5.38
C MET A 25 -5.12 12.24 4.29
N TYR A 26 -5.66 12.02 3.10
CA TYR A 26 -4.89 11.84 1.86
C TYR A 26 -5.31 12.97 0.91
N GLY A 27 -4.49 14.01 0.84
CA GLY A 27 -4.91 15.26 0.21
C GLY A 27 -6.11 15.86 0.95
N ASP A 28 -7.19 16.13 0.23
CA ASP A 28 -8.44 16.67 0.79
C ASP A 28 -9.45 15.59 1.19
N LEU A 29 -9.07 14.32 1.06
CA LEU A 29 -9.97 13.20 1.31
C LEU A 29 -9.57 12.45 2.58
N PRO A 30 -10.51 11.72 3.24
CA PRO A 30 -10.16 10.82 4.33
C PRO A 30 -9.13 9.79 3.87
N TYR A 31 -8.22 9.41 4.77
CA TYR A 31 -7.09 8.55 4.40
C TYR A 31 -7.52 7.19 3.85
N PHE A 32 -8.67 6.64 4.28
CA PHE A 32 -9.14 5.33 3.82
C PHE A 32 -9.28 5.26 2.29
N THR A 33 -9.45 6.39 1.62
CA THR A 33 -9.58 6.44 0.16
C THR A 33 -8.32 5.96 -0.55
N HIS A 34 -7.14 6.17 0.05
CA HIS A 34 -5.86 5.73 -0.53
C HIS A 34 -5.70 4.20 -0.49
N PRO A 35 -5.77 3.51 0.67
CA PRO A 35 -5.70 2.05 0.67
C PRO A 35 -6.79 1.38 -0.17
N LEU A 36 -7.98 1.95 -0.21
CA LEU A 36 -9.06 1.44 -1.05
C LEU A 36 -8.68 1.52 -2.52
N ALA A 37 -8.15 2.66 -2.98
CA ALA A 37 -7.70 2.83 -4.36
C ALA A 37 -6.54 1.88 -4.70
N VAL A 38 -5.63 1.65 -3.75
CA VAL A 38 -4.53 0.68 -3.93
C VAL A 38 -5.09 -0.72 -4.13
N ALA A 39 -6.03 -1.16 -3.29
CA ALA A 39 -6.66 -2.47 -3.44
C ALA A 39 -7.33 -2.63 -4.81
N GLU A 40 -8.01 -1.59 -5.29
CA GLU A 40 -8.65 -1.58 -6.62
C GLU A 40 -7.65 -1.65 -7.76
N ALA A 41 -6.44 -1.15 -7.57
CA ALA A 41 -5.39 -1.11 -8.60
C ALA A 41 -4.57 -2.41 -8.67
N VAL A 42 -4.68 -3.30 -7.69
CA VAL A 42 -3.98 -4.59 -7.73
C VAL A 42 -4.55 -5.46 -8.85
N LYS A 43 -3.70 -5.92 -9.75
CA LYS A 43 -4.10 -6.74 -10.89
C LYS A 43 -4.36 -8.18 -10.46
N GLU A 44 -5.52 -8.71 -10.83
CA GLU A 44 -5.92 -10.08 -10.54
C GLU A 44 -5.63 -10.49 -9.09
N PRO A 45 -6.19 -9.75 -8.11
CA PRO A 45 -5.82 -9.94 -6.72
C PRO A 45 -6.40 -11.22 -6.13
N THR A 46 -5.62 -11.86 -5.26
CA THR A 46 -6.14 -12.87 -4.33
C THR A 46 -6.84 -12.16 -3.16
N GLU A 47 -7.59 -12.91 -2.38
CA GLU A 47 -8.21 -12.36 -1.15
C GLU A 47 -7.15 -11.83 -0.19
N ASP A 48 -6.06 -12.57 0.05
CA ASP A 48 -4.95 -12.13 0.90
C ASP A 48 -4.31 -10.84 0.37
N GLU A 49 -4.19 -10.68 -0.94
CA GLU A 49 -3.64 -9.46 -1.54
C GLU A 49 -4.56 -8.26 -1.33
N LEU A 50 -5.87 -8.45 -1.46
CA LEU A 50 -6.84 -7.37 -1.16
C LEU A 50 -6.75 -6.95 0.31
N VAL A 51 -6.70 -7.91 1.21
CA VAL A 51 -6.56 -7.64 2.65
C VAL A 51 -5.24 -6.91 2.93
N ALA A 52 -4.13 -7.39 2.40
CA ALA A 52 -2.82 -6.76 2.60
C ALA A 52 -2.74 -5.37 1.98
N ALA A 53 -3.37 -5.16 0.82
CA ALA A 53 -3.42 -3.83 0.18
C ALA A 53 -4.17 -2.82 1.06
N LEU A 54 -5.29 -3.23 1.64
CA LEU A 54 -6.04 -2.37 2.57
C LEU A 54 -5.24 -2.04 3.83
N LEU A 55 -4.38 -2.95 4.28
CA LEU A 55 -3.63 -2.81 5.52
C LEU A 55 -2.20 -2.30 5.34
N HIS A 56 -1.78 -2.00 4.10
CA HIS A 56 -0.35 -1.80 3.78
C HIS A 56 0.32 -0.66 4.55
N ASP A 57 -0.42 0.37 4.96
CA ASP A 57 0.11 1.52 5.70
C ASP A 57 -0.24 1.50 7.19
N VAL A 58 -0.99 0.51 7.65
CA VAL A 58 -1.51 0.50 9.04
C VAL A 58 -0.37 0.47 10.05
N VAL A 59 0.63 -0.39 9.85
CA VAL A 59 1.75 -0.52 10.80
C VAL A 59 2.69 0.67 10.73
N GLU A 60 2.94 1.19 9.53
CA GLU A 60 3.86 2.32 9.34
C GLU A 60 3.29 3.63 9.92
N ASP A 61 2.01 3.88 9.74
CA ASP A 61 1.40 5.20 9.96
C ASP A 61 0.40 5.25 11.12
N THR A 62 0.21 4.16 11.87
CA THR A 62 -0.67 4.11 13.04
C THR A 62 0.02 3.35 14.19
N PRO A 63 -0.54 3.40 15.43
CA PRO A 63 0.00 2.63 16.55
C PRO A 63 -0.17 1.10 16.45
N ARG A 64 -0.89 0.60 15.44
CA ARG A 64 -1.08 -0.85 15.25
C ARG A 64 0.23 -1.53 14.91
N THR A 65 0.42 -2.74 15.43
CA THR A 65 1.65 -3.52 15.27
C THR A 65 1.47 -4.67 14.27
N LEU A 66 2.59 -5.26 13.85
CA LEU A 66 2.54 -6.50 13.04
C LEU A 66 1.86 -7.63 13.80
N GLN A 67 2.01 -7.69 15.12
CA GLN A 67 1.31 -8.69 15.94
C GLN A 67 -0.20 -8.49 15.88
N ASP A 68 -0.67 -7.23 15.91
CA ASP A 68 -2.10 -6.93 15.73
C ASP A 68 -2.61 -7.46 14.38
N ILE A 69 -1.83 -7.28 13.32
CA ILE A 69 -2.19 -7.78 11.99
C ILE A 69 -2.24 -9.31 11.99
N ALA A 70 -1.25 -9.98 12.60
CA ALA A 70 -1.20 -11.44 12.67
C ALA A 70 -2.40 -12.00 13.43
N ASP A 71 -2.75 -11.38 14.56
CA ASP A 71 -3.86 -11.83 15.42
C ASP A 71 -5.21 -11.71 14.68
N ASN A 72 -5.36 -10.72 13.81
CA ASN A 72 -6.63 -10.44 13.14
C ASN A 72 -6.73 -11.04 11.73
N PHE A 73 -5.60 -11.17 11.00
CA PHE A 73 -5.61 -11.52 9.57
C PHE A 73 -4.66 -12.66 9.20
N GLY A 74 -3.85 -13.13 10.14
CA GLY A 74 -2.98 -14.29 9.93
C GLY A 74 -1.58 -13.94 9.43
N ASP A 75 -0.72 -14.96 9.44
CA ASP A 75 0.73 -14.78 9.20
C ASP A 75 1.07 -14.44 7.77
N ARG A 76 0.31 -14.94 6.80
CA ARG A 76 0.57 -14.70 5.36
C ARG A 76 0.37 -13.23 5.00
N VAL A 77 -0.74 -12.64 5.46
CA VAL A 77 -1.01 -11.21 5.29
C VAL A 77 0.05 -10.39 6.02
N THR A 78 0.40 -10.80 7.24
CA THR A 78 1.41 -10.10 8.05
C THR A 78 2.76 -10.05 7.38
N ALA A 79 3.22 -11.15 6.77
CA ALA A 79 4.49 -11.19 6.05
C ALA A 79 4.51 -10.18 4.89
N THR A 80 3.41 -10.07 4.17
CA THR A 80 3.27 -9.10 3.08
C THR A 80 3.27 -7.67 3.60
N VAL A 81 2.50 -7.37 4.63
CA VAL A 81 2.44 -6.04 5.25
C VAL A 81 3.80 -5.64 5.82
N ASP A 82 4.53 -6.58 6.43
CA ASP A 82 5.88 -6.33 6.95
C ASP A 82 6.82 -5.84 5.84
N LEU A 83 6.81 -6.49 4.69
CA LEU A 83 7.62 -6.06 3.55
C LEU A 83 7.23 -4.67 3.04
N LEU A 84 5.96 -4.31 3.12
CA LEU A 84 5.46 -3.01 2.71
C LEU A 84 5.70 -1.91 3.74
N THR A 85 6.07 -2.27 4.96
CA THR A 85 6.34 -1.34 6.07
C THR A 85 7.83 -0.98 6.07
N LYS A 86 8.14 0.27 5.72
CA LYS A 86 9.52 0.75 5.66
C LYS A 86 10.10 0.86 7.09
N ARG A 87 11.33 0.38 7.28
CA ARG A 87 12.04 0.54 8.54
C ARG A 87 12.47 2.00 8.75
N PRO A 88 12.59 2.48 10.01
CA PRO A 88 12.83 3.91 10.30
C PRO A 88 14.05 4.53 9.62
N ARG A 89 15.14 3.78 9.40
CA ARG A 89 16.37 4.28 8.79
C ARG A 89 16.55 3.89 7.35
N MET A 90 15.57 3.24 6.79
CA MET A 90 15.60 2.77 5.41
C MET A 90 15.19 3.88 4.47
N SER A 91 15.94 4.09 3.38
CA SER A 91 15.53 5.01 2.33
C SER A 91 14.35 4.43 1.55
N TYR A 92 13.67 5.27 0.80
CA TYR A 92 12.60 4.79 -0.09
C TYR A 92 13.12 3.75 -1.08
N GLN A 93 14.29 4.00 -1.67
CA GLN A 93 14.91 3.07 -2.61
C GLN A 93 15.25 1.74 -1.95
N ASP A 94 15.78 1.76 -0.73
CA ASP A 94 16.08 0.54 0.03
C ASP A 94 14.79 -0.26 0.30
N GLY A 95 13.71 0.42 0.58
CA GLY A 95 12.39 -0.22 0.76
C GLY A 95 11.93 -0.94 -0.50
N ILE A 96 12.09 -0.31 -1.66
CA ILE A 96 11.76 -0.92 -2.96
C ILE A 96 12.64 -2.15 -3.21
N LEU A 97 13.95 -2.04 -3.00
CA LEU A 97 14.89 -3.15 -3.19
C LEU A 97 14.57 -4.32 -2.25
N ARG A 98 14.23 -4.04 -1.00
CA ARG A 98 13.82 -5.07 -0.04
C ARG A 98 12.61 -5.86 -0.54
N ILE A 99 11.61 -5.17 -1.06
CA ILE A 99 10.41 -5.81 -1.62
C ILE A 99 10.76 -6.66 -2.83
N VAL A 100 11.51 -6.11 -3.78
CA VAL A 100 11.90 -6.82 -5.01
C VAL A 100 12.76 -8.05 -4.67
N ASN A 101 13.74 -7.90 -3.79
CA ASN A 101 14.66 -8.97 -3.43
C ASN A 101 14.00 -10.07 -2.59
N SER A 102 12.87 -9.79 -1.95
CA SER A 102 12.14 -10.80 -1.18
C SER A 102 11.54 -11.91 -2.04
N GLY A 103 11.27 -11.61 -3.31
CA GLY A 103 10.54 -12.52 -4.20
C GLY A 103 9.07 -12.70 -3.84
N ASN A 104 8.55 -11.95 -2.87
CA ASN A 104 7.14 -12.00 -2.49
C ASN A 104 6.30 -11.25 -3.54
N ARG A 105 5.69 -12.00 -4.46
CA ARG A 105 4.95 -11.43 -5.57
C ARG A 105 3.77 -10.57 -5.11
N SER A 106 3.11 -10.95 -4.02
CA SER A 106 2.01 -10.17 -3.47
C SER A 106 2.47 -8.78 -3.02
N ALA A 107 3.58 -8.69 -2.30
CA ALA A 107 4.15 -7.40 -1.88
C ALA A 107 4.55 -6.55 -3.09
N ILE A 108 5.15 -7.17 -4.11
CA ILE A 108 5.54 -6.48 -5.35
C ILE A 108 4.31 -5.91 -6.06
N LYS A 109 3.26 -6.70 -6.21
CA LYS A 109 2.01 -6.27 -6.85
C LYS A 109 1.37 -5.10 -6.10
N ILE A 110 1.33 -5.18 -4.77
CA ILE A 110 0.72 -4.14 -3.94
C ILE A 110 1.56 -2.86 -4.02
N LYS A 111 2.89 -2.95 -3.95
CA LYS A 111 3.74 -1.76 -4.08
C LYS A 111 3.65 -1.13 -5.45
N TRP A 112 3.50 -1.94 -6.50
CA TRP A 112 3.22 -1.44 -7.85
C TRP A 112 1.91 -0.62 -7.86
N ALA A 113 0.85 -1.16 -7.26
CA ALA A 113 -0.45 -0.50 -7.18
C ALA A 113 -0.38 0.80 -6.37
N ASP A 114 0.33 0.78 -5.25
CA ASP A 114 0.56 1.95 -4.40
C ASP A 114 1.27 3.07 -5.18
N ASN A 115 2.33 2.73 -5.92
CA ASN A 115 3.02 3.70 -6.76
C ASN A 115 2.12 4.23 -7.88
N TYR A 116 1.32 3.36 -8.49
CA TYR A 116 0.39 3.77 -9.54
C TYR A 116 -0.61 4.81 -9.01
N VAL A 117 -1.19 4.54 -7.84
CA VAL A 117 -2.14 5.47 -7.21
C VAL A 117 -1.45 6.79 -6.85
N ASN A 118 -0.25 6.72 -6.28
CA ASN A 118 0.51 7.92 -5.89
C ASN A 118 0.93 8.76 -7.10
N MET A 119 1.26 8.14 -8.23
CA MET A 119 1.60 8.85 -9.47
C MET A 119 0.39 9.61 -10.03
N ASN A 120 -0.80 9.04 -9.89
CA ASN A 120 -2.03 9.59 -10.47
C ASN A 120 -2.83 10.46 -9.48
N GLY A 121 -2.35 10.59 -8.23
CA GLY A 121 -3.00 11.43 -7.22
C GLY A 121 -2.87 12.91 -7.54
N ASP A 122 -3.86 13.69 -7.11
CA ASP A 122 -3.83 15.16 -7.27
C ASP A 122 -2.76 15.76 -6.34
N LYS A 123 -1.79 16.42 -6.94
CA LYS A 123 -0.69 17.13 -6.27
C LYS A 123 -0.70 18.62 -6.54
N SER A 124 -1.81 19.15 -7.07
CA SER A 124 -1.92 20.56 -7.45
C SER A 124 -1.74 21.53 -6.28
N HIS A 125 -2.04 21.08 -5.05
CA HIS A 125 -1.87 21.85 -3.82
C HIS A 125 -0.41 21.95 -3.35
N MET A 126 0.49 21.18 -3.95
CA MET A 126 1.91 21.14 -3.57
C MET A 126 2.72 22.16 -4.37
N GLU A 127 3.83 22.61 -3.80
CA GLU A 127 4.81 23.40 -4.54
C GLU A 127 5.41 22.58 -5.68
N GLN A 128 5.76 23.25 -6.77
CA GLN A 128 6.27 22.63 -8.00
C GLN A 128 7.47 21.72 -7.74
N GLU A 129 8.43 22.17 -6.95
CA GLU A 129 9.64 21.41 -6.65
C GLU A 129 9.32 20.10 -5.92
N ARG A 130 8.43 20.14 -4.91
CA ARG A 130 8.01 18.95 -4.17
C ARG A 130 7.25 17.99 -5.08
N ARG A 131 6.36 18.51 -5.90
CA ARG A 131 5.58 17.73 -6.87
C ARG A 131 6.49 16.99 -7.83
N ASP A 132 7.50 17.66 -8.36
CA ASP A 132 8.46 17.09 -9.30
C ASP A 132 9.30 15.98 -8.62
N ARG A 133 9.73 16.19 -7.39
CA ARG A 133 10.48 15.16 -6.63
C ARG A 133 9.65 13.90 -6.40
N LEU A 134 8.39 14.06 -5.99
CA LEU A 134 7.48 12.93 -5.76
C LEU A 134 7.20 12.18 -7.06
N ASN A 135 6.93 12.89 -8.14
CA ASN A 135 6.66 12.28 -9.44
C ASN A 135 7.88 11.50 -9.93
N THR A 136 9.08 12.05 -9.78
CA THR A 136 10.33 11.36 -10.14
C THR A 136 10.53 10.10 -9.32
N LYS A 137 10.32 10.19 -8.01
CA LYS A 137 10.46 9.05 -7.08
C LYS A 137 9.51 7.91 -7.44
N TYR A 138 8.23 8.23 -7.64
CA TYR A 138 7.23 7.21 -7.96
C TYR A 138 7.43 6.63 -9.35
N ALA A 139 7.80 7.44 -10.34
CA ALA A 139 8.04 6.96 -11.70
C ALA A 139 9.21 5.96 -11.74
N ALA A 140 10.31 6.24 -11.05
CA ALA A 140 11.47 5.36 -11.01
C ALA A 140 11.12 4.00 -10.38
N SER A 141 10.46 4.00 -9.23
CA SER A 141 10.06 2.76 -8.57
C SER A 141 8.98 2.00 -9.37
N PHE A 142 8.07 2.71 -10.02
CA PHE A 142 7.06 2.11 -10.89
C PHE A 142 7.70 1.32 -12.03
N LEU A 143 8.73 1.88 -12.68
CA LEU A 143 9.46 1.20 -13.75
C LEU A 143 10.16 -0.05 -13.24
N THR A 144 10.81 0.02 -12.08
CA THR A 144 11.47 -1.13 -11.46
C THR A 144 10.47 -2.25 -11.17
N LEU A 145 9.36 -1.91 -10.51
CA LEU A 145 8.34 -2.89 -10.14
C LEU A 145 7.64 -3.47 -11.37
N SER A 146 7.35 -2.64 -12.37
CA SER A 146 6.76 -3.10 -13.64
C SER A 146 7.66 -4.09 -14.35
N SER A 147 8.97 -3.84 -14.38
CA SER A 147 9.95 -4.74 -14.99
C SER A 147 9.95 -6.11 -14.29
N VAL A 148 9.93 -6.12 -12.95
CA VAL A 148 9.92 -7.36 -12.18
C VAL A 148 8.63 -8.15 -12.40
N LEU A 149 7.49 -7.47 -12.52
CA LEU A 149 6.19 -8.11 -12.76
C LEU A 149 5.98 -8.53 -14.21
N GLY A 150 6.75 -7.98 -15.15
CA GLY A 150 6.58 -8.24 -16.59
C GLY A 150 5.40 -7.48 -17.19
N VAL A 151 5.13 -6.32 -16.67
CA VAL A 151 4.01 -5.48 -17.15
C VAL A 151 4.47 -4.14 -17.69
#